data_3468b56f3d99e0a997d1b83e0f54fa1d
#
_entry.id   3468b56f3d99e0a997d1b83e0f54fa1d
#
_cell.length_a   1.000
_cell.length_b   1.000
_cell.length_c   1.000
_cell.angle_alpha   90.00
_cell.angle_beta   90.00
_cell.angle_gamma   90.00
#
_symmetry.space_group_name_H-M   'P 1'
#
loop_
_entity.id
_entity.type
_entity.pdbx_description
1 polymer ?
#
loop_
_entity_poly.entity_id
_entity_poly.type
_entity_poly.pdbx_seq_one_letter_code
_entity_poly.pdbx_strand_id
1 'polypeptide(L)'
;MRTTTDSAALTRTAGSVRTHSNGALNGAVRSLVLSLVLAGSISSGAALARTIIVEIAPPPARVEVVPVQRHGYTWAPGYWGWQRNQHVWVRGHTMRARTGYAWAPDRWNEVNGRHEFQRGRWTRGSESHAQ
;
A
#
# COMPACT_ATOMS: atom_id res chain seq x y z
N MET A 1 15.66 38.75 45.38
CA MET A 1 14.26 39.17 45.56
C MET A 1 13.42 38.05 44.95
N ARG A 2 12.94 37.14 45.79
CA ARG A 2 11.58 37.09 46.40
C ARG A 2 10.53 37.13 45.30
N THR A 3 9.57 36.26 45.14
CA THR A 3 8.78 35.37 46.02
C THR A 3 7.84 34.60 45.12
N THR A 4 7.66 33.33 45.36
CA THR A 4 6.52 32.76 46.11
C THR A 4 5.33 32.38 45.21
N THR A 5 5.06 31.09 44.97
CA THR A 5 4.06 30.26 45.69
C THR A 5 2.63 30.58 45.34
N ASP A 6 1.87 29.60 44.85
CA ASP A 6 0.75 28.94 45.56
C ASP A 6 0.08 27.99 44.57
N SER A 7 -0.03 26.79 44.74
CA SER A 7 -0.69 25.78 45.56
C SER A 7 -2.17 25.97 45.81
N ALA A 8 -3.02 25.13 45.25
CA ALA A 8 -4.30 24.65 45.75
C ALA A 8 -4.87 23.63 44.75
N ALA A 9 -4.87 22.37 44.91
CA ALA A 9 -5.52 21.47 45.88
C ALA A 9 -7.03 21.34 45.78
N LEU A 10 -7.43 20.10 45.59
CA LEU A 10 -8.67 19.42 46.00
C LEU A 10 -9.99 19.75 45.28
N THR A 11 -10.66 18.76 44.74
CA THR A 11 -11.68 18.04 45.52
C THR A 11 -12.15 16.77 44.82
N ARG A 12 -12.09 15.66 45.53
CA ARG A 12 -12.77 14.39 45.26
C ARG A 12 -14.25 14.58 45.50
N THR A 13 -15.09 13.91 44.68
CA THR A 13 -16.40 13.46 45.17
C THR A 13 -16.73 12.12 44.58
N ALA A 14 -16.64 11.11 45.41
CA ALA A 14 -17.20 9.81 45.24
C ALA A 14 -18.71 9.86 45.52
N GLY A 15 -19.48 9.37 44.58
CA GLY A 15 -20.92 9.16 44.72
C GLY A 15 -21.25 7.70 44.49
N SER A 16 -21.22 6.94 45.58
CA SER A 16 -21.76 5.59 45.68
C SER A 16 -23.27 5.67 45.81
N VAL A 17 -24.02 5.00 44.95
CA VAL A 17 -25.43 4.71 45.19
C VAL A 17 -25.66 3.22 45.09
N ARG A 18 -26.11 2.70 46.20
CA ARG A 18 -26.41 1.31 46.50
C ARG A 18 -27.67 0.84 45.79
N THR A 19 -27.59 -0.38 45.36
CA THR A 19 -28.56 -1.49 45.31
C THR A 19 -29.86 -1.32 46.07
N HIS A 20 -30.95 -1.63 45.42
CA HIS A 20 -32.07 -2.32 46.04
C HIS A 20 -32.66 -3.36 45.07
N SER A 21 -32.57 -4.59 45.52
CA SER A 21 -33.29 -5.74 45.04
C SER A 21 -34.78 -5.65 45.50
N ASN A 22 -35.69 -6.05 44.67
CA ASN A 22 -36.74 -7.04 45.01
C ASN A 22 -37.80 -7.09 43.92
N GLY A 23 -38.24 -8.31 43.63
CA GLY A 23 -39.53 -8.55 43.07
C GLY A 23 -39.58 -9.54 41.92
N ALA A 24 -39.64 -10.80 42.26
CA ALA A 24 -40.08 -11.84 41.37
C ALA A 24 -41.47 -11.57 40.82
N LEU A 25 -41.72 -11.91 39.57
CA LEU A 25 -42.94 -12.60 39.12
C LEU A 25 -42.85 -12.97 37.64
N ASN A 26 -42.98 -14.23 37.45
CA ASN A 26 -43.32 -15.02 36.26
C ASN A 26 -43.91 -14.31 35.05
N GLY A 27 -43.32 -14.58 33.91
CA GLY A 27 -43.91 -14.24 32.62
C GLY A 27 -43.05 -14.80 31.49
N ALA A 28 -43.40 -16.01 31.03
CA ALA A 28 -42.84 -16.59 29.84
C ALA A 28 -43.12 -15.71 28.64
N VAL A 29 -42.07 -15.09 28.08
CA VAL A 29 -42.14 -14.44 26.76
C VAL A 29 -40.91 -14.82 25.97
N ARG A 30 -41.19 -15.49 24.90
CA ARG A 30 -40.35 -16.00 23.85
C ARG A 30 -39.16 -15.11 23.54
N SER A 31 -37.96 -15.66 23.71
CA SER A 31 -36.70 -15.10 23.23
C SER A 31 -36.70 -15.06 21.70
N LEU A 32 -36.95 -13.91 21.15
CA LEU A 32 -36.55 -13.58 19.79
C LEU A 32 -35.06 -13.21 19.84
N VAL A 33 -34.22 -14.19 19.57
CA VAL A 33 -32.80 -13.95 19.31
C VAL A 33 -32.71 -13.25 17.97
N LEU A 34 -32.63 -11.94 18.00
CA LEU A 34 -32.31 -11.13 16.85
C LEU A 34 -30.80 -11.27 16.62
N SER A 35 -30.41 -12.27 15.81
CA SER A 35 -29.03 -12.42 15.33
C SER A 35 -28.74 -11.28 14.39
N LEU A 36 -28.12 -10.23 14.91
CA LEU A 36 -27.53 -9.16 14.11
C LEU A 36 -26.28 -9.73 13.41
N VAL A 37 -26.47 -10.27 12.21
CA VAL A 37 -25.38 -10.61 11.31
C VAL A 37 -24.72 -9.30 10.88
N LEU A 38 -23.63 -8.95 11.55
CA LEU A 38 -22.76 -7.87 11.16
C LEU A 38 -22.04 -8.33 9.88
N ALA A 39 -22.64 -8.06 8.72
CA ALA A 39 -22.00 -8.23 7.43
C ALA A 39 -20.83 -7.25 7.36
N GLY A 40 -19.66 -7.72 7.77
CA GLY A 40 -18.40 -7.00 7.58
C GLY A 40 -18.14 -6.83 6.08
N SER A 41 -18.46 -5.68 5.55
CA SER A 41 -18.05 -5.28 4.21
C SER A 41 -16.53 -5.17 4.21
N ILE A 42 -15.87 -6.20 3.68
CA ILE A 42 -14.46 -6.15 3.36
C ILE A 42 -14.34 -5.19 2.16
N SER A 43 -14.19 -3.91 2.45
CA SER A 43 -13.80 -2.94 1.44
C SER A 43 -12.41 -3.32 0.99
N SER A 44 -12.34 -4.12 -0.08
CA SER A 44 -11.10 -4.33 -0.82
C SER A 44 -10.71 -2.97 -1.39
N GLY A 45 -9.91 -2.23 -0.61
CA GLY A 45 -9.29 -1.01 -1.09
C GLY A 45 -8.43 -1.37 -2.29
N ALA A 46 -8.96 -1.13 -3.49
CA ALA A 46 -8.16 -1.14 -4.69
C ALA A 46 -7.04 -0.11 -4.45
N ALA A 47 -5.84 -0.60 -4.20
CA ALA A 47 -4.66 0.24 -4.18
C ALA A 47 -4.53 0.84 -5.57
N LEU A 48 -5.03 2.06 -5.73
CA LEU A 48 -4.84 2.84 -6.94
C LEU A 48 -3.33 3.00 -7.09
N ALA A 49 -2.75 2.29 -8.04
CA ALA A 49 -1.37 2.48 -8.43
C ALA A 49 -1.24 3.94 -8.87
N ARG A 50 -0.63 4.78 -8.02
CA ARG A 50 -0.41 6.19 -8.32
C ARG A 50 0.56 6.25 -9.48
N THR A 51 0.08 6.72 -10.61
CA THR A 51 0.92 7.04 -11.76
C THR A 51 1.76 8.27 -11.40
N ILE A 52 3.07 8.18 -11.63
CA ILE A 52 3.99 9.30 -11.46
C ILE A 52 4.03 10.06 -12.77
N ILE A 53 3.62 11.31 -12.76
CA ILE A 53 3.65 12.21 -13.92
C ILE A 53 4.52 13.41 -13.56
N VAL A 54 5.53 13.70 -14.39
CA VAL A 54 6.47 14.79 -14.18
C VAL A 54 6.66 15.60 -15.47
N GLU A 55 7.06 16.86 -15.32
CA GLU A 55 7.35 17.75 -16.46
C GLU A 55 8.82 17.63 -16.92
N ILE A 56 9.68 17.16 -16.01
CA ILE A 56 11.13 17.03 -16.28
C ILE A 56 11.38 15.70 -17.00
N ALA A 57 11.96 15.78 -18.20
CA ALA A 57 12.34 14.60 -18.97
C ALA A 57 13.38 13.75 -18.21
N PRO A 58 13.26 12.42 -18.24
CA PRO A 58 14.31 11.57 -17.70
C PRO A 58 15.60 11.72 -18.52
N PRO A 59 16.76 11.67 -17.86
CA PRO A 59 18.05 11.63 -18.59
C PRO A 59 18.13 10.39 -19.49
N PRO A 60 19.05 10.36 -20.46
CA PRO A 60 19.30 9.16 -21.25
C PRO A 60 19.60 7.93 -20.38
N ALA A 61 19.10 6.78 -20.79
CA ALA A 61 19.35 5.53 -20.08
C ALA A 61 20.85 5.25 -19.98
N ARG A 62 21.28 4.75 -18.84
CA ARG A 62 22.68 4.36 -18.65
C ARG A 62 22.94 3.01 -19.29
N VAL A 63 24.09 2.88 -19.95
CA VAL A 63 24.55 1.60 -20.46
C VAL A 63 25.01 0.73 -19.28
N GLU A 64 24.46 -0.46 -19.18
CA GLU A 64 24.83 -1.45 -18.18
C GLU A 64 25.35 -2.73 -18.85
N VAL A 65 26.32 -3.35 -18.23
CA VAL A 65 26.78 -4.67 -18.66
C VAL A 65 25.75 -5.70 -18.22
N VAL A 66 25.08 -6.32 -19.18
CA VAL A 66 24.11 -7.39 -18.92
C VAL A 66 24.89 -8.68 -18.65
N PRO A 67 24.74 -9.28 -17.45
CA PRO A 67 25.43 -10.53 -17.14
C PRO A 67 24.87 -11.69 -17.98
N VAL A 68 25.70 -12.72 -18.17
CA VAL A 68 25.26 -13.95 -18.84
C VAL A 68 24.05 -14.52 -18.10
N GLN A 69 22.94 -14.68 -18.84
CA GLN A 69 21.70 -15.15 -18.24
C GLN A 69 21.79 -16.64 -17.91
N ARG A 70 21.45 -16.96 -16.67
CA ARG A 70 21.30 -18.36 -16.21
C ARG A 70 19.91 -18.85 -16.58
N HIS A 71 19.79 -20.14 -16.89
CA HIS A 71 18.49 -20.78 -17.10
C HIS A 71 17.55 -20.51 -15.90
N GLY A 72 16.31 -20.16 -16.18
CA GLY A 72 15.32 -19.80 -15.15
C GLY A 72 15.44 -18.40 -14.56
N TYR A 73 16.28 -17.53 -15.13
CA TYR A 73 16.43 -16.14 -14.74
C TYR A 73 16.25 -15.21 -15.94
N THR A 74 15.87 -13.98 -15.66
CA THR A 74 15.77 -12.90 -16.66
C THR A 74 16.38 -11.62 -16.09
N TRP A 75 16.81 -10.75 -16.99
CA TRP A 75 17.37 -9.45 -16.65
C TRP A 75 16.29 -8.38 -16.64
N ALA A 76 16.20 -7.63 -15.55
CA ALA A 76 15.47 -6.38 -15.49
C ALA A 76 16.45 -5.23 -15.70
N PRO A 77 16.36 -4.50 -16.81
CA PRO A 77 17.25 -3.38 -17.08
C PRO A 77 17.12 -2.29 -16.03
N GLY A 78 18.19 -1.52 -15.84
CA GLY A 78 18.13 -0.33 -15.01
C GLY A 78 17.25 0.74 -15.65
N TYR A 79 16.76 1.62 -14.81
CA TYR A 79 15.85 2.68 -15.20
C TYR A 79 15.99 3.92 -14.31
N TRP A 80 15.49 5.06 -14.78
CA TRP A 80 15.35 6.25 -13.96
C TRP A 80 14.08 6.19 -13.13
N GLY A 81 14.20 6.07 -11.81
CA GLY A 81 13.09 6.23 -10.87
C GLY A 81 12.90 7.70 -10.53
N TRP A 82 11.76 8.03 -9.89
CA TRP A 82 11.47 9.37 -9.40
C TRP A 82 11.42 9.37 -7.88
N GLN A 83 12.32 10.09 -7.25
CA GLN A 83 12.41 10.19 -5.79
C GLN A 83 12.80 11.60 -5.39
N ARG A 84 12.16 12.13 -4.35
CA ARG A 84 12.47 13.47 -3.82
C ARG A 84 12.56 14.55 -4.91
N ASN A 85 11.61 14.51 -5.83
CA ASN A 85 11.50 15.46 -6.94
C ASN A 85 12.68 15.46 -7.93
N GLN A 86 13.34 14.32 -8.07
CA GLN A 86 14.46 14.15 -9.01
C GLN A 86 14.51 12.74 -9.60
N HIS A 87 15.15 12.61 -10.77
CA HIS A 87 15.45 11.33 -11.37
C HIS A 87 16.63 10.67 -10.65
N VAL A 88 16.43 9.42 -10.18
CA VAL A 88 17.46 8.61 -9.53
C VAL A 88 17.63 7.32 -10.32
N TRP A 89 18.88 6.98 -10.67
CA TRP A 89 19.16 5.75 -11.39
C TRP A 89 18.99 4.52 -10.49
N VAL A 90 18.14 3.59 -10.91
CA VAL A 90 17.98 2.27 -10.33
C VAL A 90 18.70 1.27 -11.21
N ARG A 91 19.68 0.56 -10.67
CA ARG A 91 20.47 -0.42 -11.42
C ARG A 91 19.62 -1.62 -11.83
N GLY A 92 19.94 -2.16 -13.00
CA GLY A 92 19.38 -3.43 -13.44
C GLY A 92 19.80 -4.59 -12.53
N HIS A 93 18.98 -5.60 -12.52
CA HIS A 93 19.20 -6.80 -11.70
C HIS A 93 18.62 -8.05 -12.35
N THR A 94 19.16 -9.18 -11.95
CA THR A 94 18.65 -10.49 -12.37
C THR A 94 17.53 -10.93 -11.43
N MET A 95 16.43 -11.42 -11.99
CA MET A 95 15.29 -11.96 -11.25
C MET A 95 14.91 -13.34 -11.76
N ARG A 96 14.15 -14.10 -10.99
CA ARG A 96 13.61 -15.39 -11.45
C ARG A 96 12.64 -15.18 -12.61
N ALA A 97 12.83 -15.92 -13.70
CA ALA A 97 11.89 -15.95 -14.80
C ALA A 97 10.57 -16.59 -14.36
N ARG A 98 9.47 -16.18 -14.98
CA ARG A 98 8.15 -16.79 -14.80
C ARG A 98 7.77 -17.52 -16.08
N THR A 99 7.53 -18.82 -15.97
CA THR A 99 7.10 -19.64 -17.11
C THR A 99 5.85 -19.05 -17.76
N GLY A 100 5.87 -18.87 -19.08
CA GLY A 100 4.76 -18.28 -19.82
C GLY A 100 4.64 -16.75 -19.69
N TYR A 101 5.61 -16.07 -19.07
CA TYR A 101 5.61 -14.62 -18.93
C TYR A 101 6.93 -14.01 -19.38
N ALA A 102 6.85 -12.81 -19.93
CA ALA A 102 7.98 -11.95 -20.25
C ALA A 102 7.98 -10.72 -19.35
N TRP A 103 9.17 -10.25 -19.00
CA TRP A 103 9.30 -9.02 -18.23
C TRP A 103 9.20 -7.80 -19.15
N ALA A 104 8.18 -6.97 -18.93
CA ALA A 104 8.09 -5.64 -19.53
C ALA A 104 8.79 -4.65 -18.59
N PRO A 105 9.90 -4.00 -19.00
CA PRO A 105 10.69 -3.17 -18.11
C PRO A 105 10.00 -1.88 -17.71
N ASP A 106 10.51 -1.27 -16.65
CA ASP A 106 10.15 0.08 -16.22
C ASP A 106 10.53 1.08 -17.31
N ARG A 107 9.66 2.04 -17.61
CA ARG A 107 9.88 3.03 -18.67
C ARG A 107 9.14 4.33 -18.42
N TRP A 108 9.62 5.39 -19.03
CA TRP A 108 8.95 6.67 -19.14
C TRP A 108 8.30 6.79 -20.52
N ASN A 109 7.07 7.24 -20.56
CA ASN A 109 6.36 7.55 -21.80
C ASN A 109 6.09 9.06 -21.80
N GLU A 110 6.24 9.71 -22.95
CA GLU A 110 5.82 11.09 -23.12
C GLU A 110 4.36 11.11 -23.53
N VAL A 111 3.54 11.83 -22.76
CA VAL A 111 2.12 12.03 -23.02
C VAL A 111 1.80 13.50 -22.83
N ASN A 112 1.38 14.18 -23.89
CA ASN A 112 1.01 15.60 -23.88
C ASN A 112 2.08 16.53 -23.24
N GLY A 113 3.35 16.31 -23.59
CA GLY A 113 4.48 17.09 -23.07
C GLY A 113 4.85 16.82 -21.61
N ARG A 114 4.29 15.79 -21.01
CA ARG A 114 4.61 15.31 -19.67
C ARG A 114 5.18 13.90 -19.74
N HIS A 115 5.96 13.54 -18.74
CA HIS A 115 6.57 12.22 -18.67
C HIS A 115 5.84 11.38 -17.62
N GLU A 116 5.26 10.27 -18.07
CA GLU A 116 4.54 9.31 -17.25
C GLU A 116 5.40 8.08 -17.01
N PHE A 117 5.59 7.73 -15.73
CA PHE A 117 6.35 6.55 -15.35
C PHE A 117 5.47 5.30 -15.35
N GLN A 118 5.82 4.34 -16.17
CA GLN A 118 5.21 3.02 -16.21
C GLN A 118 6.11 2.01 -15.52
N ARG A 119 5.61 1.42 -14.43
CA ARG A 119 6.34 0.36 -13.72
C ARG A 119 6.46 -0.91 -14.54
N GLY A 120 7.60 -1.55 -14.42
CA GLY A 120 7.83 -2.87 -14.98
C GLY A 120 6.82 -3.89 -14.44
N ARG A 121 6.44 -4.83 -15.30
CA ARG A 121 5.47 -5.87 -14.97
C ARG A 121 5.71 -7.13 -15.77
N TRP A 122 5.23 -8.24 -15.24
CA TRP A 122 5.16 -9.48 -16.00
C TRP A 122 3.97 -9.43 -16.95
N THR A 123 4.21 -9.68 -18.22
CA THR A 123 3.19 -9.82 -19.27
C THR A 123 3.18 -11.26 -19.72
N ARG A 124 2.01 -11.79 -20.03
CA ARG A 124 1.92 -13.14 -20.62
C ARG A 124 2.68 -13.12 -21.94
N GLY A 125 3.64 -14.02 -22.09
CA GLY A 125 4.33 -14.20 -23.35
C GLY A 125 3.29 -14.58 -24.41
N SER A 126 3.21 -13.84 -25.51
CA SER A 126 2.55 -14.35 -26.70
C SER A 126 3.39 -15.54 -27.15
N GLU A 127 2.82 -16.73 -27.18
CA GLU A 127 3.40 -17.83 -27.95
C GLU A 127 3.48 -17.33 -29.38
N SER A 128 4.68 -16.90 -29.80
CA SER A 128 4.93 -16.74 -31.20
C SER A 128 4.83 -18.13 -31.80
N HIS A 129 3.71 -18.43 -32.43
CA HIS A 129 3.59 -19.59 -33.30
C HIS A 129 4.65 -19.35 -34.41
N ALA A 130 5.79 -20.00 -34.24
CA ALA A 130 6.70 -20.21 -35.34
C ALA A 130 5.97 -21.14 -36.31
N GLN A 131 5.48 -20.58 -37.40
CA GLN A 131 5.12 -21.32 -38.61
C GLN A 131 6.40 -21.53 -39.41
#